data_8599caa137318004f51d1577a15ed0be
#
_entry.id   8599caa137318004f51d1577a15ed0be
#
_cell.length_a   1.000
_cell.length_b   1.000
_cell.length_c   1.000
_cell.angle_alpha   90.00
_cell.angle_beta   90.00
_cell.angle_gamma   90.00
#
_symmetry.space_group_name_H-M   'P 1'
#
loop_
_entity.id
_entity.type
_entity.pdbx_description
1 polymer ?
#
loop_
_entity_poly.entity_id
_entity_poly.type
_entity_poly.pdbx_seq_one_letter_code
_entity_poly.pdbx_strand_id
1 'polypeptide(L)'
;MPKALVLIFRFLAVALDDSGRLAKVGSKRGHAQELFRTDAKAEGNQIWLGGWALDHADTKQCRWFSEQLDHSNAPWLFAAGECYRQIASLELLATLAAVVTFGIPDCIRGSVSCSAGTDNLGNSMVVSRLLTTKFPLACFLMELALQLQSREADLELFWLPRLQNEEADALTNQV
;
A
#
# COMPACT_ATOMS: atom_id res chain seq x y z
N MET A 1 19.97 18.33 8.58
CA MET A 1 19.91 17.00 7.99
C MET A 1 18.66 16.92 7.13
N PRO A 2 18.68 16.37 5.90
CA PRO A 2 17.48 16.24 5.06
C PRO A 2 16.40 15.43 5.78
N LYS A 3 15.13 15.87 5.70
CA LYS A 3 13.99 15.22 6.37
C LYS A 3 13.88 13.72 6.02
N ALA A 4 14.20 13.35 4.78
CA ALA A 4 14.22 11.96 4.32
C ALA A 4 15.22 11.10 5.11
N LEU A 5 16.42 11.61 5.43
CA LEU A 5 17.39 10.89 6.24
C LEU A 5 16.91 10.67 7.67
N VAL A 6 16.19 11.64 8.24
CA VAL A 6 15.60 11.48 9.59
C VAL A 6 14.59 10.35 9.61
N LEU A 7 13.74 10.25 8.57
CA LEU A 7 12.77 9.15 8.43
C LEU A 7 13.47 7.79 8.27
N ILE A 8 14.50 7.72 7.42
CA ILE A 8 15.28 6.49 7.22
C ILE A 8 15.93 6.05 8.55
N PHE A 9 16.56 6.95 9.29
CA PHE A 9 17.18 6.61 10.58
C PHE A 9 16.15 6.20 11.63
N ARG A 10 14.97 6.82 11.67
CA ARG A 10 13.88 6.38 12.55
C ARG A 10 13.39 4.98 12.20
N PHE A 11 13.19 4.71 10.92
CA PHE A 11 12.82 3.39 10.44
C PHE A 11 13.86 2.33 10.83
N LEU A 12 15.14 2.60 10.56
CA LEU A 12 16.24 1.69 10.92
C LEU A 12 16.34 1.50 12.45
N ALA A 13 16.13 2.54 13.24
CA ALA A 13 16.14 2.43 14.70
C ALA A 13 15.02 1.48 15.19
N VAL A 14 13.79 1.65 14.69
CA VAL A 14 12.67 0.77 15.04
C VAL A 14 12.94 -0.67 14.56
N ALA A 15 13.42 -0.85 13.32
CA ALA A 15 13.71 -2.17 12.77
C ALA A 15 14.85 -2.90 13.52
N LEU A 16 15.84 -2.16 14.03
CA LEU A 16 16.95 -2.71 14.81
C LEU A 16 16.57 -3.02 16.27
N ASP A 17 15.69 -2.24 16.87
CA ASP A 17 15.17 -2.49 18.22
C ASP A 17 14.31 -3.77 18.27
N ASP A 18 13.65 -4.11 17.16
CA ASP A 18 12.84 -5.31 17.02
C ASP A 18 13.65 -6.52 16.44
N SER A 19 14.98 -6.46 16.52
CA SER A 19 15.92 -7.45 15.94
C SER A 19 15.83 -8.88 16.50
N GLY A 20 14.91 -9.13 17.46
CA GLY A 20 14.55 -10.49 17.91
C GLY A 20 13.69 -11.28 16.92
N ARG A 21 13.15 -10.62 15.89
CA ARG A 21 12.29 -11.28 14.89
C ARG A 21 13.09 -11.69 13.67
N LEU A 22 13.67 -12.88 13.72
CA LEU A 22 14.18 -13.53 12.53
C LEU A 22 13.01 -13.84 11.60
N ALA A 23 13.01 -13.24 10.40
CA ALA A 23 12.09 -13.63 9.35
C ALA A 23 12.24 -15.13 9.08
N LYS A 24 11.17 -15.91 9.21
CA LYS A 24 11.19 -17.33 8.84
C LYS A 24 11.37 -17.42 7.33
N VAL A 25 12.59 -17.63 6.87
CA VAL A 25 12.89 -17.93 5.49
C VAL A 25 12.36 -19.34 5.22
N GLY A 26 11.40 -19.49 4.32
CA GLY A 26 11.09 -20.77 3.69
C GLY A 26 9.82 -21.51 4.14
N SER A 27 8.80 -20.88 4.69
CA SER A 27 7.48 -21.52 4.70
C SER A 27 6.95 -21.52 3.25
N LYS A 28 6.57 -22.69 2.72
CA LYS A 28 5.78 -22.77 1.49
C LYS A 28 4.51 -21.96 1.75
N ARG A 29 4.42 -20.77 1.14
CA ARG A 29 3.23 -19.92 1.22
C ARG A 29 2.11 -20.70 0.52
N GLY A 30 1.08 -21.11 1.29
CA GLY A 30 -0.20 -21.43 0.69
C GLY A 30 -0.68 -20.19 -0.09
N HIS A 31 -1.55 -20.34 -1.08
CA HIS A 31 -2.13 -19.19 -1.75
C HIS A 31 -2.77 -18.28 -0.68
N ALA A 32 -2.18 -17.11 -0.48
CA ALA A 32 -2.72 -16.14 0.43
C ALA A 32 -4.07 -15.65 -0.15
N GLN A 33 -5.08 -15.52 0.71
CA GLN A 33 -6.37 -15.00 0.28
C GLN A 33 -6.20 -13.53 -0.13
N GLU A 34 -6.78 -13.17 -1.28
CA GLU A 34 -6.82 -11.79 -1.72
C GLU A 34 -7.68 -10.97 -0.75
N LEU A 35 -7.10 -9.91 -0.19
CA LEU A 35 -7.78 -9.04 0.77
C LEU A 35 -8.45 -7.85 0.10
N PHE A 36 -7.73 -7.19 -0.82
CA PHE A 36 -8.19 -5.94 -1.43
C PHE A 36 -7.52 -5.69 -2.78
N ARG A 37 -8.10 -4.77 -3.53
CA ARG A 37 -7.50 -4.14 -4.72
C ARG A 37 -7.53 -2.63 -4.58
N THR A 38 -6.54 -1.98 -5.16
CA THR A 38 -6.40 -0.53 -5.13
C THR A 38 -5.99 0.03 -6.47
N ASP A 39 -6.32 1.29 -6.66
CA ASP A 39 -5.91 2.10 -7.79
C ASP A 39 -5.71 3.56 -7.36
N ALA A 40 -5.01 4.34 -8.18
CA ALA A 40 -4.89 5.77 -8.03
C ALA A 40 -4.94 6.48 -9.37
N LYS A 41 -5.61 7.65 -9.41
CA LYS A 41 -5.68 8.51 -10.58
C LYS A 41 -5.13 9.88 -10.24
N ALA A 42 -4.36 10.46 -11.16
CA ALA A 42 -3.90 11.84 -11.07
C ALA A 42 -4.21 12.57 -12.38
N GLU A 43 -5.06 13.59 -12.31
CA GLU A 43 -5.48 14.39 -13.46
C GLU A 43 -5.52 15.87 -13.08
N GLY A 44 -4.74 16.69 -13.76
CA GLY A 44 -4.57 18.10 -13.41
C GLY A 44 -4.08 18.26 -11.96
N ASN A 45 -4.85 19.00 -11.16
CA ASN A 45 -4.58 19.24 -9.74
C ASN A 45 -5.44 18.34 -8.81
N GLN A 46 -5.96 17.26 -9.31
CA GLN A 46 -6.78 16.32 -8.57
C GLN A 46 -6.12 14.95 -8.54
N ILE A 47 -6.14 14.34 -7.38
CA ILE A 47 -5.65 12.99 -7.16
C ILE A 47 -6.80 12.22 -6.51
N TRP A 48 -7.06 11.03 -7.02
CA TRP A 48 -8.03 10.11 -6.46
C TRP A 48 -7.33 8.83 -6.03
N LEU A 49 -7.64 8.36 -4.83
CA LEU A 49 -7.24 7.06 -4.35
C LEU A 49 -8.49 6.20 -4.19
N GLY A 50 -8.49 5.02 -4.77
CA GLY A 50 -9.60 4.08 -4.70
C GLY A 50 -9.13 2.72 -4.20
N GLY A 51 -10.01 2.04 -3.47
CA GLY A 51 -9.75 0.67 -3.06
C GLY A 51 -11.01 -0.02 -2.54
N TRP A 52 -11.07 -1.34 -2.72
CA TRP A 52 -12.15 -2.16 -2.23
C TRP A 52 -11.63 -3.49 -1.68
N ALA A 53 -12.39 -4.06 -0.75
CA ALA A 53 -12.12 -5.33 -0.12
C ALA A 53 -13.41 -6.11 0.10
N LEU A 54 -13.38 -7.42 -0.10
CA LEU A 54 -14.48 -8.29 0.31
C LEU A 54 -14.47 -8.46 1.83
N ASP A 55 -15.63 -8.44 2.44
CA ASP A 55 -15.74 -8.81 3.84
C ASP A 55 -15.62 -10.33 3.97
N HIS A 56 -14.66 -10.79 4.79
CA HIS A 56 -14.44 -12.22 4.99
C HIS A 56 -15.55 -12.90 5.79
N ALA A 57 -16.27 -12.15 6.60
CA ALA A 57 -17.40 -12.66 7.37
C ALA A 57 -18.68 -12.78 6.53
N ASP A 58 -18.85 -11.90 5.54
CA ASP A 58 -19.95 -11.91 4.58
C ASP A 58 -19.46 -11.50 3.19
N THR A 59 -19.22 -12.48 2.32
CA THR A 59 -18.74 -12.26 0.94
C THR A 59 -19.72 -11.47 0.06
N LYS A 60 -20.93 -11.18 0.53
CA LYS A 60 -21.88 -10.29 -0.14
C LYS A 60 -21.67 -8.83 0.22
N GLN A 61 -20.86 -8.54 1.24
CA GLN A 61 -20.52 -7.19 1.64
C GLN A 61 -19.15 -6.82 1.09
N CYS A 62 -19.07 -5.63 0.53
CA CYS A 62 -17.84 -5.04 0.03
C CYS A 62 -17.60 -3.75 0.81
N ARG A 63 -16.41 -3.61 1.37
CA ARG A 63 -15.92 -2.34 1.92
C ARG A 63 -15.14 -1.63 0.84
N TRP A 64 -15.28 -0.33 0.75
CA TRP A 64 -14.56 0.47 -0.25
C TRP A 64 -14.23 1.85 0.30
N PHE A 65 -13.27 2.51 -0.33
CA PHE A 65 -13.00 3.94 -0.18
C PHE A 65 -12.75 4.57 -1.54
N SER A 66 -13.07 5.86 -1.63
CA SER A 66 -12.71 6.73 -2.73
C SER A 66 -12.40 8.09 -2.12
N GLU A 67 -11.12 8.49 -2.14
CA GLU A 67 -10.64 9.71 -1.49
C GLU A 67 -10.01 10.64 -2.50
N GLN A 68 -10.48 11.87 -2.52
CA GLN A 68 -9.90 12.94 -3.30
C GLN A 68 -8.83 13.68 -2.48
N LEU A 69 -7.63 13.77 -3.06
CA LEU A 69 -6.53 14.54 -2.50
C LEU A 69 -6.31 15.82 -3.31
N ASP A 70 -6.19 16.93 -2.61
CA ASP A 70 -5.98 18.24 -3.18
C ASP A 70 -4.97 19.08 -2.36
N HIS A 71 -4.78 20.33 -2.75
CA HIS A 71 -3.87 21.24 -2.04
C HIS A 71 -4.26 21.52 -0.58
N SER A 72 -5.52 21.31 -0.18
CA SER A 72 -6.00 21.59 1.17
C SER A 72 -5.69 20.44 2.14
N ASN A 73 -5.84 19.20 1.67
CA ASN A 73 -5.67 18.00 2.51
C ASN A 73 -4.31 17.31 2.33
N ALA A 74 -3.67 17.47 1.16
CA ALA A 74 -2.37 16.87 0.86
C ALA A 74 -1.39 17.83 0.14
N PRO A 75 -1.10 19.04 0.68
CA PRO A 75 -0.29 20.05 -0.02
C PRO A 75 1.11 19.56 -0.40
N TRP A 76 1.64 18.60 0.31
CA TRP A 76 2.98 18.02 0.08
C TRP A 76 3.06 17.19 -1.23
N LEU A 77 1.94 16.66 -1.72
CA LEU A 77 1.89 15.95 -3.01
C LEU A 77 2.06 16.89 -4.21
N PHE A 78 1.68 18.15 -4.05
CA PHE A 78 1.70 19.15 -5.11
C PHE A 78 2.97 20.01 -5.10
N ALA A 79 3.83 19.86 -4.10
CA ALA A 79 5.03 20.67 -3.94
C ALA A 79 6.11 20.38 -4.99
N ALA A 80 6.09 19.22 -5.65
CA ALA A 80 7.10 18.79 -6.61
C ALA A 80 6.67 18.93 -8.08
N GLY A 81 5.56 19.63 -8.37
CA GLY A 81 5.03 19.84 -9.72
C GLY A 81 3.91 18.88 -10.10
N GLU A 82 3.89 18.41 -11.35
CA GLU A 82 2.77 17.64 -11.91
C GLU A 82 2.58 16.28 -11.22
N CYS A 83 1.43 16.09 -10.61
CA CYS A 83 1.08 14.93 -9.77
C CYS A 83 1.12 13.59 -10.52
N TYR A 84 0.80 13.57 -11.82
CA TYR A 84 0.81 12.35 -12.62
C TYR A 84 2.20 11.70 -12.72
N ARG A 85 3.29 12.47 -12.55
CA ARG A 85 4.66 11.94 -12.51
C ARG A 85 4.94 11.10 -11.29
N GLN A 86 4.07 11.17 -10.29
CA GLN A 86 4.17 10.44 -9.03
C GLN A 86 3.17 9.27 -8.97
N ILE A 87 2.54 8.87 -10.09
CA ILE A 87 1.45 7.90 -10.09
C ILE A 87 1.82 6.59 -9.35
N ALA A 88 3.02 6.05 -9.55
CA ALA A 88 3.46 4.86 -8.82
C ALA A 88 3.50 5.08 -7.29
N SER A 89 3.82 6.29 -6.84
CA SER A 89 3.78 6.65 -5.41
C SER A 89 2.35 6.75 -4.89
N LEU A 90 1.44 7.29 -5.70
CA LEU A 90 0.03 7.43 -5.35
C LEU A 90 -0.66 6.07 -5.27
N GLU A 91 -0.37 5.15 -6.18
CA GLU A 91 -0.89 3.79 -6.13
C GLU A 91 -0.35 3.01 -4.91
N LEU A 92 0.92 3.21 -4.53
CA LEU A 92 1.43 2.64 -3.29
C LEU A 92 0.79 3.30 -2.06
N LEU A 93 0.47 4.59 -2.12
CA LEU A 93 -0.29 5.28 -1.08
C LEU A 93 -1.72 4.71 -0.96
N ALA A 94 -2.39 4.40 -2.08
CA ALA A 94 -3.68 3.72 -2.07
C ALA A 94 -3.59 2.34 -1.40
N THR A 95 -2.53 1.57 -1.70
CA THR A 95 -2.25 0.28 -1.04
C THR A 95 -2.05 0.45 0.47
N LEU A 96 -1.28 1.45 0.90
CA LEU A 96 -1.10 1.78 2.31
C LEU A 96 -2.42 2.17 2.98
N ALA A 97 -3.23 3.01 2.32
CA ALA A 97 -4.55 3.41 2.80
C ALA A 97 -5.48 2.19 2.98
N ALA A 98 -5.45 1.23 2.05
CA ALA A 98 -6.21 -0.01 2.15
C ALA A 98 -5.79 -0.86 3.36
N VAL A 99 -4.48 -1.04 3.59
CA VAL A 99 -3.96 -1.76 4.76
C VAL A 99 -4.43 -1.12 6.07
N VAL A 100 -4.45 0.21 6.14
CA VAL A 100 -4.87 0.95 7.33
C VAL A 100 -6.39 0.91 7.51
N THR A 101 -7.15 1.09 6.44
CA THR A 101 -8.62 1.24 6.46
C THR A 101 -9.33 -0.11 6.60
N PHE A 102 -8.92 -1.09 5.81
CA PHE A 102 -9.56 -2.40 5.83
C PHE A 102 -9.01 -3.30 6.94
N GLY A 103 -7.78 -3.01 7.37
CA GLY A 103 -7.06 -3.85 8.30
C GLY A 103 -6.52 -5.13 7.66
N ILE A 104 -5.81 -5.89 8.45
CA ILE A 104 -5.37 -7.24 8.13
C ILE A 104 -6.04 -8.15 9.16
N PRO A 105 -6.62 -9.29 8.76
CA PRO A 105 -7.25 -10.20 9.71
C PRO A 105 -6.29 -10.60 10.82
N ASP A 106 -6.74 -10.52 12.07
CA ASP A 106 -5.97 -10.95 13.22
C ASP A 106 -5.73 -12.45 13.16
N CYS A 107 -4.48 -12.84 13.32
CA CYS A 107 -4.13 -14.25 13.48
C CYS A 107 -3.88 -14.57 14.95
N ILE A 108 -4.58 -15.57 15.46
CA ILE A 108 -4.48 -15.98 16.87
C ILE A 108 -3.09 -16.53 17.19
N ARG A 109 -2.33 -17.01 16.19
CA ARG A 109 -0.97 -17.53 16.38
C ARG A 109 -0.14 -17.36 15.10
N GLY A 110 0.88 -16.52 15.16
CA GLY A 110 1.92 -16.38 14.14
C GLY A 110 1.67 -15.28 13.12
N SER A 111 2.51 -15.21 12.11
CA SER A 111 2.47 -14.23 11.03
C SER A 111 1.35 -14.54 10.03
N VAL A 112 0.61 -13.51 9.63
CA VAL A 112 -0.43 -13.60 8.57
C VAL A 112 0.20 -13.31 7.22
N SER A 113 0.00 -14.20 6.25
CA SER A 113 0.31 -13.93 4.85
C SER A 113 -0.98 -13.54 4.13
N CYS A 114 -0.99 -12.36 3.53
CA CYS A 114 -2.12 -11.85 2.77
C CYS A 114 -1.67 -11.39 1.38
N SER A 115 -2.59 -11.30 0.44
CA SER A 115 -2.33 -10.80 -0.90
C SER A 115 -3.25 -9.64 -1.26
N ALA A 116 -2.79 -8.77 -2.16
CA ALA A 116 -3.57 -7.67 -2.71
C ALA A 116 -3.22 -7.44 -4.18
N GLY A 117 -4.20 -6.94 -4.94
CA GLY A 117 -4.04 -6.70 -6.37
C GLY A 117 -3.68 -5.24 -6.68
N THR A 118 -2.80 -5.04 -7.67
CA THR A 118 -2.48 -3.74 -8.27
C THR A 118 -2.22 -3.89 -9.76
N ASP A 119 -2.58 -2.91 -10.57
CA ASP A 119 -2.21 -2.88 -11.99
C ASP A 119 -0.83 -2.23 -12.25
N ASN A 120 -0.11 -1.83 -11.19
CA ASN A 120 1.25 -1.32 -11.29
C ASN A 120 2.30 -2.41 -11.01
N LEU A 121 2.89 -2.95 -12.07
CA LEU A 121 3.96 -3.94 -11.97
C LEU A 121 5.17 -3.42 -11.16
N GLY A 122 5.49 -2.13 -11.26
CA GLY A 122 6.60 -1.54 -10.50
C GLY A 122 6.36 -1.63 -9.00
N ASN A 123 5.15 -1.37 -8.53
CA ASN A 123 4.79 -1.43 -7.13
C ASN A 123 4.80 -2.87 -6.59
N SER A 124 4.35 -3.85 -7.37
CA SER A 124 4.45 -5.26 -6.95
C SER A 124 5.90 -5.67 -6.69
N MET A 125 6.84 -5.23 -7.56
CA MET A 125 8.27 -5.49 -7.39
C MET A 125 8.87 -4.72 -6.20
N VAL A 126 8.47 -3.46 -6.00
CA VAL A 126 8.95 -2.62 -4.88
C VAL A 126 8.51 -3.19 -3.54
N VAL A 127 7.26 -3.60 -3.40
CA VAL A 127 6.74 -4.21 -2.18
C VAL A 127 7.40 -5.58 -1.92
N SER A 128 7.52 -6.42 -2.95
CA SER A 128 8.19 -7.72 -2.82
C SER A 128 9.65 -7.63 -2.36
N ARG A 129 10.37 -6.58 -2.77
CA ARG A 129 11.79 -6.37 -2.41
C ARG A 129 11.97 -5.49 -1.17
N LEU A 130 10.93 -4.78 -0.73
CA LEU A 130 10.96 -3.74 0.30
C LEU A 130 12.07 -2.72 0.06
N LEU A 131 12.34 -2.37 -1.20
CA LEU A 131 13.47 -1.52 -1.57
C LEU A 131 13.11 -0.57 -2.72
N THR A 132 13.24 0.73 -2.44
CA THR A 132 13.27 1.78 -3.44
C THR A 132 14.03 2.99 -2.91
N THR A 133 14.68 3.73 -3.81
CA THR A 133 15.35 5.01 -3.48
C THR A 133 14.57 6.22 -3.97
N LYS A 134 13.44 6.00 -4.66
CA LYS A 134 12.65 7.08 -5.25
C LYS A 134 11.79 7.75 -4.17
N PHE A 135 11.94 9.07 -4.04
CA PHE A 135 11.03 9.88 -3.21
C PHE A 135 9.83 10.34 -4.06
N PRO A 136 8.59 10.34 -3.52
CA PRO A 136 8.15 9.98 -2.16
C PRO A 136 7.86 8.49 -1.95
N LEU A 137 7.97 7.64 -2.98
CA LEU A 137 7.67 6.20 -2.96
C LEU A 137 8.34 5.47 -1.78
N ALA A 138 9.61 5.83 -1.48
CA ALA A 138 10.35 5.26 -0.36
C ALA A 138 9.68 5.52 1.00
N CYS A 139 9.08 6.70 1.19
CA CYS A 139 8.39 7.03 2.45
C CYS A 139 7.14 6.19 2.64
N PHE A 140 6.35 5.98 1.57
CA PHE A 140 5.15 5.15 1.63
C PHE A 140 5.50 3.67 1.83
N LEU A 141 6.58 3.20 1.18
CA LEU A 141 7.06 1.84 1.37
C LEU A 141 7.52 1.59 2.82
N MET A 142 8.23 2.55 3.42
CA MET A 142 8.68 2.45 4.81
C MET A 142 7.49 2.42 5.77
N GLU A 143 6.48 3.28 5.56
CA GLU A 143 5.27 3.29 6.37
C GLU A 143 4.48 1.97 6.19
N LEU A 144 4.33 1.49 4.95
CA LEU A 144 3.70 0.20 4.68
C LEU A 144 4.41 -0.94 5.41
N ALA A 145 5.74 -0.97 5.37
CA ALA A 145 6.53 -1.98 6.08
C ALA A 145 6.32 -1.91 7.61
N LEU A 146 6.24 -0.71 8.19
CA LEU A 146 5.94 -0.52 9.62
C LEU A 146 4.53 -1.00 9.97
N GLN A 147 3.52 -0.69 9.13
CA GLN A 147 2.16 -1.13 9.31
C GLN A 147 2.02 -2.66 9.24
N LEU A 148 2.74 -3.30 8.32
CA LEU A 148 2.78 -4.75 8.20
C LEU A 148 3.50 -5.40 9.40
N GLN A 149 4.65 -4.85 9.79
CA GLN A 149 5.41 -5.34 10.93
C GLN A 149 4.62 -5.26 12.24
N SER A 150 3.94 -4.14 12.49
CA SER A 150 3.13 -3.96 13.70
C SER A 150 1.96 -4.95 13.81
N ARG A 151 1.52 -5.50 12.68
CA ARG A 151 0.43 -6.47 12.58
C ARG A 151 0.93 -7.92 12.41
N GLU A 152 2.25 -8.13 12.49
CA GLU A 152 2.88 -9.44 12.22
C GLU A 152 2.44 -10.04 10.87
N ALA A 153 2.26 -9.19 9.85
CA ALA A 153 1.74 -9.54 8.55
C ALA A 153 2.80 -9.44 7.45
N ASP A 154 2.61 -10.27 6.42
CA ASP A 154 3.37 -10.25 5.18
C ASP A 154 2.39 -10.02 4.02
N LEU A 155 2.65 -9.02 3.19
CA LEU A 155 1.79 -8.65 2.05
C LEU A 155 2.46 -9.05 0.74
N GLU A 156 1.79 -9.92 0.00
CA GLU A 156 2.11 -10.20 -1.40
C GLU A 156 1.27 -9.26 -2.29
N LEU A 157 1.88 -8.19 -2.80
CA LEU A 157 1.25 -7.32 -3.78
C LEU A 157 1.47 -7.91 -5.18
N PHE A 158 0.44 -8.53 -5.76
CA PHE A 158 0.54 -9.13 -7.09
C PHE A 158 0.02 -8.19 -8.18
N TRP A 159 0.67 -8.28 -9.34
CA TRP A 159 0.25 -7.53 -10.51
C TRP A 159 -0.92 -8.23 -11.23
N LEU A 160 -1.87 -7.44 -11.69
CA LEU A 160 -2.96 -7.86 -12.56
C LEU A 160 -3.13 -6.86 -13.72
N PRO A 161 -3.64 -7.31 -14.89
CA PRO A 161 -3.96 -6.40 -16.00
C PRO A 161 -5.03 -5.39 -15.57
N ARG A 162 -4.95 -4.15 -16.08
CA ARG A 162 -5.90 -3.06 -15.77
C ARG A 162 -7.36 -3.48 -15.94
N LEU A 163 -7.69 -4.24 -16.99
CA LEU A 163 -9.04 -4.79 -17.23
C LEU A 163 -9.56 -5.71 -16.12
N GLN A 164 -8.68 -6.18 -15.24
CA GLN A 164 -9.06 -6.98 -14.06
C GLN A 164 -9.10 -6.15 -12.78
N ASN A 165 -8.81 -4.83 -12.87
CA ASN A 165 -8.86 -3.89 -11.75
C ASN A 165 -9.96 -2.84 -11.93
N GLU A 166 -10.98 -3.13 -12.74
CA GLU A 166 -12.03 -2.17 -13.14
C GLU A 166 -12.81 -1.62 -11.93
N GLU A 167 -13.02 -2.43 -10.90
CA GLU A 167 -13.72 -1.99 -9.70
C GLU A 167 -12.92 -0.93 -8.92
N ALA A 168 -11.61 -1.09 -8.81
CA ALA A 168 -10.76 -0.11 -8.15
C ALA A 168 -10.57 1.14 -9.02
N ASP A 169 -10.41 0.98 -10.35
CA ASP A 169 -10.37 2.10 -11.32
C ASP A 169 -11.68 2.92 -11.29
N ALA A 170 -12.83 2.27 -11.18
CA ALA A 170 -14.12 2.96 -11.07
C ALA A 170 -14.22 3.85 -9.81
N LEU A 171 -13.59 3.45 -8.71
CA LEU A 171 -13.56 4.23 -7.47
C LEU A 171 -12.68 5.50 -7.58
N THR A 172 -11.73 5.53 -8.50
CA THR A 172 -10.92 6.72 -8.80
C THR A 172 -11.55 7.65 -9.83
N ASN A 173 -12.65 7.22 -10.48
CA ASN A 173 -13.37 7.95 -11.52
C ASN A 173 -14.75 8.47 -11.04
N GLN A 174 -15.01 8.48 -9.74
CA GLN A 174 -16.26 9.06 -9.21
C GLN A 174 -16.18 10.58 -9.32
N VAL A 175 -17.05 11.14 -10.16
CA VAL A 175 -17.29 12.57 -10.34
C VAL A 175 -18.55 12.98 -9.57
#